data_e79516fb926d628d1bb29cd934615c87
#
_entry.id   e79516fb926d628d1bb29cd934615c87
#
_cell.length_a   1.000
_cell.length_b   1.000
_cell.length_c   1.000
_cell.angle_alpha   90.00
_cell.angle_beta   90.00
_cell.angle_gamma   90.00
#
_symmetry.space_group_name_H-M   'P 1'
#
loop_
_entity.id
_entity.type
_entity.pdbx_description
1 polymer ?
#
loop_
_entity_poly.entity_id
_entity_poly.type
_entity_poly.pdbx_seq_one_letter_code
_entity_poly.pdbx_strand_id
1 'polypeptide(L)'
;MERFPDYINVTMPSHFYPDDGKWIQEMLAKLRVSTRAKITGEYSEVYQAAWDEEPVSYRKDNAARRAANIRLREFVVEYQEAAQGYTAKPIAVNQP
;
A
#
# COMPACT_ATOMS: atom_id res chain seq x y z
N MET A 1 -30.21 -5.88 -3.05
CA MET A 1 -29.14 -5.45 -3.80
C MET A 1 -27.80 -5.62 -3.11
N GLU A 2 -26.86 -6.01 -3.87
CA GLU A 2 -25.62 -6.27 -3.32
C GLU A 2 -24.87 -5.05 -2.99
N ARG A 3 -24.21 -5.08 -1.89
CA ARG A 3 -23.39 -3.98 -1.51
C ARG A 3 -21.98 -4.29 -1.80
N PHE A 4 -21.27 -3.36 -2.42
CA PHE A 4 -19.86 -3.57 -2.68
C PHE A 4 -19.09 -3.21 -1.43
N PRO A 5 -18.06 -3.96 -1.12
CA PRO A 5 -17.17 -3.60 -0.03
C PRO A 5 -16.54 -2.25 -0.34
N ASP A 6 -16.11 -1.55 0.70
CA ASP A 6 -15.50 -0.25 0.52
C ASP A 6 -14.27 -0.28 -0.37
N TYR A 7 -13.50 -1.35 -0.34
CA TYR A 7 -12.30 -1.39 -1.15
C TYR A 7 -12.58 -1.39 -2.64
N ILE A 8 -13.81 -1.74 -3.03
CA ILE A 8 -14.17 -1.73 -4.44
C ILE A 8 -14.17 -0.31 -4.99
N ASN A 9 -14.39 0.68 -4.12
CA ASN A 9 -14.44 2.06 -4.54
C ASN A 9 -13.13 2.80 -4.37
N VAL A 10 -12.07 2.09 -4.03
CA VAL A 10 -10.79 2.71 -3.82
C VAL A 10 -10.15 3.07 -5.16
N THR A 11 -9.59 4.26 -5.25
CA THR A 11 -8.85 4.67 -6.43
C THR A 11 -7.53 3.90 -6.46
N MET A 12 -7.30 3.20 -7.55
CA MET A 12 -6.13 2.37 -7.67
C MET A 12 -4.91 3.16 -8.13
N PRO A 13 -3.71 2.67 -7.82
CA PRO A 13 -2.50 3.29 -8.37
C PRO A 13 -2.52 3.24 -9.89
N SER A 14 -1.82 4.15 -10.52
CA SER A 14 -1.77 4.15 -11.98
C SER A 14 -0.88 3.03 -12.52
N HIS A 15 0.03 2.51 -11.69
CA HIS A 15 0.89 1.41 -12.09
C HIS A 15 0.81 0.31 -11.05
N PHE A 16 0.35 -0.85 -11.44
CA PHE A 16 0.36 -2.02 -10.57
C PHE A 16 0.18 -3.28 -11.44
N TYR A 17 0.55 -4.42 -10.88
CA TYR A 17 0.40 -5.66 -11.60
C TYR A 17 -1.04 -6.15 -11.40
N PRO A 18 -1.75 -6.46 -12.49
CA PRO A 18 -3.20 -6.74 -12.38
C PRO A 18 -3.56 -7.82 -11.37
N ASP A 19 -2.75 -8.85 -11.24
CA ASP A 19 -3.04 -9.92 -10.30
C ASP A 19 -3.06 -9.46 -8.86
N ASP A 20 -2.42 -8.34 -8.56
CA ASP A 20 -2.37 -7.81 -7.20
C ASP A 20 -3.50 -6.84 -6.91
N GLY A 21 -4.35 -6.57 -7.89
CA GLY A 21 -5.36 -5.53 -7.76
C GLY A 21 -6.26 -5.67 -6.56
N LYS A 22 -6.78 -6.88 -6.34
CA LYS A 22 -7.69 -7.07 -5.22
C LYS A 22 -7.00 -6.86 -3.89
N TRP A 23 -5.80 -7.40 -3.76
CA TRP A 23 -5.04 -7.22 -2.53
C TRP A 23 -4.72 -5.74 -2.28
N ILE A 24 -4.34 -5.01 -3.34
CA ILE A 24 -4.05 -3.59 -3.21
C ILE A 24 -5.30 -2.83 -2.75
N GLN A 25 -6.45 -3.15 -3.33
CA GLN A 25 -7.69 -2.51 -2.92
C GLN A 25 -7.97 -2.75 -1.44
N GLU A 26 -7.77 -3.98 -1.00
CA GLU A 26 -8.02 -4.33 0.40
C GLU A 26 -7.08 -3.58 1.33
N MET A 27 -5.81 -3.46 0.94
CA MET A 27 -4.85 -2.74 1.76
C MET A 27 -5.19 -1.26 1.84
N LEU A 28 -5.51 -0.66 0.70
CA LEU A 28 -5.85 0.76 0.67
C LEU A 28 -7.11 1.06 1.44
N ALA A 29 -8.06 0.13 1.43
CA ALA A 29 -9.31 0.33 2.15
C ALA A 29 -9.11 0.42 3.65
N LYS A 30 -7.98 -0.05 4.15
CA LYS A 30 -7.67 0.04 5.58
C LYS A 30 -7.22 1.43 5.99
N LEU A 31 -6.97 2.29 5.02
CA LEU A 31 -6.50 3.65 5.27
C LEU A 31 -7.65 4.62 5.16
N ARG A 32 -7.52 5.80 5.83
CA ARG A 32 -8.54 6.80 5.66
C ARG A 32 -8.43 7.38 4.27
N VAL A 33 -9.55 7.88 3.78
CA VAL A 33 -9.66 8.34 2.40
C VAL A 33 -8.59 9.37 2.05
N SER A 34 -8.33 10.31 2.95
CA SER A 34 -7.35 11.35 2.66
C SER A 34 -5.93 10.80 2.53
N THR A 35 -5.65 9.68 3.18
CA THR A 35 -4.33 9.06 3.12
C THR A 35 -4.16 8.25 1.86
N ARG A 36 -5.26 7.67 1.36
CA ARG A 36 -5.19 6.79 0.19
C ARG A 36 -4.58 7.45 -1.02
N ALA A 37 -4.98 8.70 -1.28
CA ALA A 37 -4.50 9.38 -2.48
C ALA A 37 -3.00 9.51 -2.48
N LYS A 38 -2.43 9.85 -1.34
CA LYS A 38 -1.00 9.99 -1.22
C LYS A 38 -0.31 8.65 -1.42
N ILE A 39 -0.85 7.62 -0.81
CA ILE A 39 -0.22 6.31 -0.86
C ILE A 39 -0.33 5.68 -2.24
N THR A 40 -1.44 5.89 -2.94
CA THR A 40 -1.53 5.37 -4.31
C THR A 40 -0.50 6.03 -5.21
N GLY A 41 -0.25 7.33 -5.00
CA GLY A 41 0.78 8.02 -5.76
C GLY A 41 2.16 7.46 -5.47
N GLU A 42 2.46 7.24 -4.20
CA GLU A 42 3.75 6.67 -3.83
C GLU A 42 3.92 5.26 -4.35
N TYR A 43 2.85 4.46 -4.29
CA TYR A 43 2.91 3.10 -4.83
C TYR A 43 3.29 3.13 -6.30
N SER A 44 2.65 4.00 -7.06
CA SER A 44 2.93 4.10 -8.49
C SER A 44 4.36 4.52 -8.76
N GLU A 45 4.88 5.43 -7.95
CA GLU A 45 6.25 5.90 -8.12
C GLU A 45 7.25 4.80 -7.82
N VAL A 46 7.02 4.04 -6.75
CA VAL A 46 7.91 2.95 -6.40
C VAL A 46 7.87 1.87 -7.48
N TYR A 47 6.66 1.57 -7.95
CA TYR A 47 6.48 0.58 -9.01
C TYR A 47 7.28 0.98 -10.25
N GLN A 48 7.09 2.21 -10.69
CA GLN A 48 7.75 2.68 -11.90
C GLN A 48 9.27 2.71 -11.74
N ALA A 49 9.75 3.18 -10.61
CA ALA A 49 11.18 3.26 -10.37
C ALA A 49 11.83 1.88 -10.40
N ALA A 50 11.20 0.91 -9.73
CA ALA A 50 11.76 -0.45 -9.70
C ALA A 50 11.69 -1.09 -11.08
N TRP A 51 10.61 -0.80 -11.82
CA TRP A 51 10.46 -1.30 -13.18
C TRP A 51 11.57 -0.76 -14.06
N ASP A 52 11.83 0.54 -13.96
CA ASP A 52 12.87 1.18 -14.77
C ASP A 52 14.26 0.70 -14.43
N GLU A 53 14.49 0.38 -13.17
CA GLU A 53 15.82 -0.06 -12.74
C GLU A 53 16.15 -1.49 -13.12
N GLU A 54 15.14 -2.29 -13.40
CA GLU A 54 15.38 -3.69 -13.74
C GLU A 54 15.76 -3.81 -15.22
N PRO A 55 16.98 -4.24 -15.54
CA PRO A 55 17.40 -4.29 -16.94
C PRO A 55 16.81 -5.45 -17.72
N VAL A 56 16.38 -6.52 -17.05
CA VAL A 56 15.89 -7.69 -17.75
C VAL A 56 14.38 -7.59 -17.95
N SER A 57 13.95 -7.50 -19.21
CA SER A 57 12.56 -7.16 -19.49
C SER A 57 11.55 -8.10 -18.83
N TYR A 58 11.80 -9.40 -18.83
CA TYR A 58 10.82 -10.32 -18.25
C TYR A 58 10.82 -10.34 -16.73
N ARG A 59 11.74 -9.60 -16.10
CA ARG A 59 11.77 -9.49 -14.64
C ARG A 59 11.19 -8.19 -14.14
N LYS A 60 10.86 -7.26 -15.05
CA LYS A 60 10.45 -5.92 -14.64
C LYS A 60 9.18 -5.92 -13.81
N ASP A 61 8.19 -6.69 -14.21
CA ASP A 61 6.94 -6.71 -13.45
C ASP A 61 7.14 -7.26 -12.04
N ASN A 62 7.90 -8.33 -11.91
CA ASN A 62 8.14 -8.91 -10.59
C ASN A 62 8.94 -7.98 -9.70
N ALA A 63 9.94 -7.30 -10.26
CA ALA A 63 10.74 -6.36 -9.48
C ALA A 63 9.86 -5.21 -8.99
N ALA A 64 9.03 -4.68 -9.88
CA ALA A 64 8.18 -3.55 -9.55
C ALA A 64 7.14 -3.90 -8.51
N ARG A 65 6.42 -5.03 -8.72
CA ARG A 65 5.35 -5.40 -7.79
C ARG A 65 5.93 -5.73 -6.43
N ARG A 66 7.09 -6.36 -6.38
CA ARG A 66 7.72 -6.69 -5.12
C ARG A 66 8.04 -5.43 -4.33
N ALA A 67 8.71 -4.47 -4.97
CA ALA A 67 9.09 -3.26 -4.28
C ALA A 67 7.87 -2.48 -3.79
N ALA A 68 6.89 -2.29 -4.67
CA ALA A 68 5.72 -1.50 -4.33
C ALA A 68 4.85 -2.19 -3.28
N ASN A 69 4.66 -3.50 -3.39
CA ASN A 69 3.81 -4.23 -2.46
C ASN A 69 4.41 -4.27 -1.06
N ILE A 70 5.72 -4.40 -0.95
CA ILE A 70 6.39 -4.37 0.34
C ILE A 70 6.16 -3.02 1.01
N ARG A 71 6.33 -1.93 0.26
CA ARG A 71 6.14 -0.60 0.83
C ARG A 71 4.71 -0.39 1.27
N LEU A 72 3.75 -0.84 0.48
CA LEU A 72 2.35 -0.69 0.84
C LEU A 72 2.04 -1.46 2.12
N ARG A 73 2.52 -2.67 2.22
CA ARG A 73 2.27 -3.49 3.41
C ARG A 73 2.87 -2.82 4.65
N GLU A 74 4.10 -2.35 4.54
CA GLU A 74 4.75 -1.70 5.67
C GLU A 74 3.98 -0.46 6.11
N PHE A 75 3.54 0.33 5.14
CA PHE A 75 2.82 1.54 5.46
C PHE A 75 1.52 1.25 6.17
N VAL A 76 0.77 0.26 5.66
CA VAL A 76 -0.52 -0.07 6.25
C VAL A 76 -0.36 -0.59 7.67
N VAL A 77 0.66 -1.39 7.91
CA VAL A 77 0.91 -1.91 9.25
C VAL A 77 1.21 -0.76 10.21
N GLU A 78 2.08 0.15 9.80
CA GLU A 78 2.41 1.30 10.63
C GLU A 78 1.21 2.17 10.89
N TYR A 79 0.41 2.39 9.85
CA TYR A 79 -0.78 3.21 9.96
C TYR A 79 -1.77 2.61 10.95
N GLN A 80 -1.96 1.30 10.87
CA GLN A 80 -2.91 0.63 11.76
C GLN A 80 -2.45 0.68 13.20
N GLU A 81 -1.16 0.53 13.43
CA GLU A 81 -0.63 0.63 14.77
C GLU A 81 -0.84 2.02 15.34
N ALA A 82 -0.60 3.03 14.54
CA ALA A 82 -0.80 4.40 14.99
C ALA A 82 -2.28 4.68 15.26
N ALA A 83 -3.14 4.17 14.39
CA ALA A 83 -4.57 4.41 14.54
C ALA A 83 -5.14 3.73 15.76
N GLN A 84 -4.47 2.71 16.26
CA GLN A 84 -4.94 2.03 17.47
C GLN A 84 -4.46 2.73 18.74
N GLY A 85 -3.74 3.81 18.58
CA GLY A 85 -3.34 4.56 19.75
C GLY A 85 -2.09 4.10 20.42
N TYR A 86 -1.34 3.27 19.76
CA TYR A 86 -0.13 2.80 20.30
C TYR A 86 0.89 3.85 20.37
N THR A 87 0.53 4.91 19.85
CA THR A 87 1.30 6.01 20.03
C THR A 87 1.64 6.16 21.44
N ALA A 88 0.84 5.64 22.12
CA ALA A 88 1.14 5.60 23.45
C ALA A 88 2.23 4.65 23.69
N LYS A 89 2.62 4.36 23.19
CA LYS A 89 3.33 3.71 23.46
C LYS A 89 4.32 3.74 23.79
N PRO A 90 3.85 3.99 24.02
CA PRO A 90 4.39 3.99 24.46
C PRO A 90 4.92 3.79 25.02
N ILE A 91 4.79 3.63 25.12
CA ILE A 91 4.96 3.48 25.59
C ILE A 91 5.63 3.27 25.97
N ALA A 92 5.70 3.22 25.90
CA ALA A 92 6.03 3.04 26.15
C ALA A 92 6.78 3.07 26.58
N VAL A 93 6.72 3.12 26.52
CA VAL A 93 7.06 3.16 26.93
C VAL A 93 7.55 3.23 27.48
N ASN A 94 7.55 3.30 27.58
CA ASN A 94 7.73 3.42 28.18
C ASN A 94 7.94 3.31 28.85
N GLN A 95 8.04 3.22 29.07
CA GLN A 95 7.97 3.10 29.66
C GLN A 95 8.32 2.95 30.31
N PRO A 96 8.58 3.00 30.78
CA PRO A 96 8.76 2.87 31.47
C PRO A 96 8.95 2.80 31.70
#